data_3edf63d52c62afa95950f0fde95d1496
#
_entry.id   3edf63d52c62afa95950f0fde95d1496
#
_cell.length_a   1.000
_cell.length_b   1.000
_cell.length_c   1.000
_cell.angle_alpha   90.00
_cell.angle_beta   90.00
_cell.angle_gamma   90.00
#
_symmetry.space_group_name_H-M   'P 1'
#
loop_
_entity.id
_entity.type
_entity.pdbx_description
1 polymer ?
#
loop_
_entity_poly.entity_id
_entity_poly.type
_entity_poly.pdbx_seq_one_letter_code
_entity_poly.pdbx_strand_id
1 'polypeptide(L)'
;IGPSGCGKTTLLKTLNRLVDDTKGVEITGSVLVNGEDIYGRNAEVTHIRKKMGLLSQKPYPLPMSIYDNVAYGPRIHGTRSKKELDRIVETQLRNVALWDEVKDRLGHSASGLSIGQQQRLCLARGLAVEPEIILGDESTSALDPLSTAKIEELLIELKKDYTIVLVTHILR
;
A
#
# COMPACT_ATOMS: atom_id res chain seq x y z
N ILE A 1 -7.47 16.29 -4.86
CA ILE A 1 -8.01 16.25 -6.23
C ILE A 1 -7.39 17.37 -7.03
N GLY A 2 -7.11 17.15 -8.33
CA GLY A 2 -6.58 18.17 -9.22
C GLY A 2 -6.18 17.61 -10.59
N PRO A 3 -5.87 18.47 -11.59
CA PRO A 3 -5.52 18.04 -12.93
C PRO A 3 -4.20 17.25 -12.95
N SER A 4 -3.96 16.53 -14.06
CA SER A 4 -2.70 15.82 -14.26
C SER A 4 -1.52 16.81 -14.22
N GLY A 5 -0.41 16.42 -13.61
CA GLY A 5 0.81 17.24 -13.51
C GLY A 5 0.82 18.32 -12.41
N CYS A 6 -0.26 18.52 -11.63
CA CYS A 6 -0.30 19.55 -10.57
C CYS A 6 0.45 19.15 -9.26
N GLY A 7 1.23 18.09 -9.26
CA GLY A 7 2.08 17.71 -8.10
C GLY A 7 1.44 16.76 -7.08
N LYS A 8 0.24 16.18 -7.34
CA LYS A 8 -0.45 15.27 -6.40
C LYS A 8 0.41 14.09 -5.96
N THR A 9 0.99 13.36 -6.92
CA THR A 9 1.88 12.23 -6.67
C THR A 9 3.14 12.67 -5.91
N THR A 10 3.68 13.84 -6.21
CA THR A 10 4.84 14.40 -5.50
C THR A 10 4.50 14.66 -4.05
N LEU A 11 3.36 15.31 -3.78
CA LEU A 11 2.87 15.52 -2.42
C LEU A 11 2.69 14.19 -1.69
N LEU A 12 2.05 13.20 -2.34
CA LEU A 12 1.83 11.89 -1.72
C LEU A 12 3.15 11.20 -1.35
N LYS A 13 4.15 11.25 -2.26
CA LYS A 13 5.50 10.73 -2.02
C LYS A 13 6.26 11.50 -0.94
N THR A 14 5.96 12.77 -0.73
CA THR A 14 6.50 13.56 0.37
C THR A 14 6.02 13.01 1.72
N LEU A 15 4.75 12.58 1.82
CA LEU A 15 4.20 12.06 3.07
C LEU A 15 4.92 10.80 3.57
N ASN A 16 5.42 9.93 2.68
CA ASN A 16 6.16 8.70 3.05
C ASN A 16 7.66 8.77 2.76
N ARG A 17 8.17 9.97 2.51
CA ARG A 17 9.59 10.24 2.27
C ARG A 17 10.19 9.52 1.06
N LEU A 18 9.37 9.11 0.07
CA LEU A 18 9.86 8.53 -1.19
C LEU A 18 10.51 9.57 -2.10
N VAL A 19 10.29 10.87 -1.85
CA VAL A 19 10.96 11.95 -2.58
C VAL A 19 12.41 12.16 -2.16
N ASP A 20 12.84 11.65 -1.02
CA ASP A 20 14.21 11.79 -0.49
C ASP A 20 15.26 11.26 -1.48
N ASP A 21 14.88 10.22 -2.27
CA ASP A 21 15.75 9.60 -3.27
C ASP A 21 15.75 10.37 -4.61
N THR A 22 14.99 11.48 -4.71
CA THR A 22 14.85 12.26 -5.95
C THR A 22 15.81 13.44 -5.94
N LYS A 23 16.79 13.45 -6.87
CA LYS A 23 17.76 14.53 -6.98
C LYS A 23 17.09 15.88 -7.29
N GLY A 24 17.53 16.93 -6.61
CA GLY A 24 17.07 18.31 -6.83
C GLY A 24 15.71 18.65 -6.20
N VAL A 25 15.16 17.78 -5.37
CA VAL A 25 13.96 18.09 -4.55
C VAL A 25 14.42 18.70 -3.23
N GLU A 26 13.88 19.87 -2.92
CA GLU A 26 14.01 20.53 -1.62
C GLU A 26 12.65 20.54 -0.94
N ILE A 27 12.61 20.17 0.34
CA ILE A 27 11.40 20.16 1.14
C ILE A 27 11.53 21.22 2.22
N THR A 28 10.58 22.14 2.26
CA THR A 28 10.49 23.17 3.28
C THR A 28 9.18 23.03 4.05
N GLY A 29 9.17 23.44 5.32
CA GLY A 29 8.02 23.27 6.21
C GLY A 29 8.11 21.97 7.03
N SER A 30 6.97 21.49 7.52
CA SER A 30 6.89 20.30 8.35
C SER A 30 5.72 19.41 7.94
N VAL A 31 5.89 18.10 8.12
CA VAL A 31 4.80 17.10 7.98
C VAL A 31 4.70 16.35 9.29
N LEU A 32 3.55 16.47 9.94
CA LEU A 32 3.33 15.85 11.24
C LEU A 32 2.46 14.60 11.10
N VAL A 33 2.92 13.50 11.68
CA VAL A 33 2.15 12.27 11.84
C VAL A 33 2.07 11.96 13.33
N ASN A 34 0.87 11.94 13.89
CA ASN A 34 0.64 11.79 15.32
C ASN A 34 1.44 12.81 16.18
N GLY A 35 1.63 14.04 15.68
CA GLY A 35 2.39 15.09 16.35
C GLY A 35 3.91 15.00 16.16
N GLU A 36 4.44 13.97 15.50
CA GLU A 36 5.86 13.83 15.21
C GLU A 36 6.18 14.35 13.80
N ASP A 37 7.18 15.22 13.68
CA ASP A 37 7.65 15.69 12.37
C ASP A 37 8.45 14.58 11.68
N ILE A 38 7.91 14.08 10.56
CA ILE A 38 8.55 13.01 9.79
C ILE A 38 9.85 13.44 9.09
N TYR A 39 10.14 14.75 9.03
CA TYR A 39 11.40 15.34 8.53
C TYR A 39 12.28 15.85 9.67
N GLY A 40 11.91 15.62 10.92
CA GLY A 40 12.71 15.99 12.10
C GLY A 40 14.07 15.29 12.12
N ARG A 41 15.05 15.88 12.83
CA ARG A 41 16.43 15.38 12.90
C ARG A 41 16.56 13.92 13.35
N ASN A 42 15.64 13.45 14.18
CA ASN A 42 15.63 12.09 14.75
C ASN A 42 14.64 11.15 14.04
N ALA A 43 14.04 11.60 12.93
CA ALA A 43 13.03 10.82 12.22
C ALA A 43 13.68 9.65 11.47
N GLU A 44 13.30 8.42 11.84
CA GLU A 44 13.77 7.20 11.19
C GLU A 44 12.88 6.85 9.99
N VAL A 45 13.45 6.91 8.78
CA VAL A 45 12.72 6.74 7.50
C VAL A 45 12.02 5.38 7.44
N THR A 46 12.68 4.31 7.88
CA THR A 46 12.12 2.95 7.86
C THR A 46 10.89 2.84 8.76
N HIS A 47 10.94 3.48 9.94
CA HIS A 47 9.81 3.52 10.86
C HIS A 47 8.62 4.31 10.28
N ILE A 48 8.91 5.46 9.65
CA ILE A 48 7.90 6.28 8.98
C ILE A 48 7.24 5.50 7.84
N ARG A 49 8.04 4.86 6.97
CA ARG A 49 7.53 4.06 5.84
C ARG A 49 6.72 2.85 6.30
N LYS A 50 7.04 2.26 7.44
CA LYS A 50 6.23 1.18 8.03
C LYS A 50 4.83 1.65 8.42
N LYS A 51 4.71 2.88 8.96
CA LYS A 51 3.41 3.48 9.34
C LYS A 51 2.53 3.81 8.13
N MET A 52 3.07 3.81 6.90
CA MET A 52 2.38 4.31 5.71
C MET A 52 2.41 3.31 4.56
N GLY A 53 1.32 2.58 4.37
CA GLY A 53 1.14 1.74 3.18
C GLY A 53 0.93 2.60 1.93
N LEU A 54 1.63 2.28 0.82
CA LEU A 54 1.45 2.96 -0.47
C LEU A 54 0.78 2.02 -1.48
N LEU A 55 -0.34 2.47 -2.02
CA LEU A 55 -1.05 1.84 -3.13
C LEU A 55 -0.85 2.68 -4.40
N SER A 56 0.01 2.22 -5.28
CA SER A 56 0.39 2.93 -6.51
C SER A 56 -0.67 2.78 -7.60
N GLN A 57 -0.63 3.67 -8.59
CA GLN A 57 -1.50 3.67 -9.77
C GLN A 57 -1.44 2.34 -10.54
N LYS A 58 -0.23 1.82 -10.77
CA LYS A 58 -0.03 0.48 -11.32
C LYS A 58 0.40 -0.45 -10.20
N PRO A 59 -0.16 -1.68 -10.14
CA PRO A 59 0.32 -2.65 -9.17
C PRO A 59 1.74 -3.11 -9.50
N TYR A 60 2.56 -3.21 -8.47
CA TYR A 60 3.92 -3.75 -8.56
C TYR A 60 4.08 -4.90 -7.55
N PRO A 61 3.53 -6.10 -7.83
CA PRO A 61 3.86 -7.25 -7.03
C PRO A 61 5.36 -7.55 -7.14
N LEU A 62 5.94 -7.98 -6.04
CA LEU A 62 7.33 -8.42 -6.04
C LEU A 62 7.47 -9.71 -6.88
N PRO A 63 8.63 -9.96 -7.55
CA PRO A 63 8.84 -11.14 -8.38
C PRO A 63 9.03 -12.43 -7.56
N MET A 64 8.01 -12.75 -6.78
CA MET A 64 7.94 -13.89 -5.87
C MET A 64 6.51 -14.44 -5.80
N SER A 65 6.27 -15.44 -4.95
CA SER A 65 4.97 -16.06 -4.79
C SER A 65 3.92 -15.08 -4.23
N ILE A 66 2.63 -15.43 -4.37
CA ILE A 66 1.51 -14.70 -3.74
C ILE A 66 1.72 -14.64 -2.22
N TYR A 67 2.05 -15.79 -1.62
CA TYR A 67 2.36 -15.88 -0.19
C TYR A 67 3.49 -14.97 0.21
N ASP A 68 4.63 -15.06 -0.49
CA ASP A 68 5.82 -14.29 -0.13
C ASP A 68 5.64 -12.80 -0.31
N ASN A 69 4.80 -12.35 -1.26
CA ASN A 69 4.45 -10.93 -1.37
C ASN A 69 3.85 -10.40 -0.07
N VAL A 70 2.89 -11.11 0.54
CA VAL A 70 2.23 -10.67 1.77
C VAL A 70 3.14 -10.87 2.98
N ALA A 71 3.86 -12.00 3.05
CA ALA A 71 4.76 -12.33 4.15
C ALA A 71 6.06 -11.50 4.17
N TYR A 72 6.38 -10.77 3.10
CA TYR A 72 7.64 -10.06 2.94
C TYR A 72 7.89 -9.02 4.04
N GLY A 73 6.94 -8.11 4.23
CA GLY A 73 7.03 -7.07 5.25
C GLY A 73 7.14 -7.64 6.67
N PRO A 74 6.23 -8.51 7.13
CA PRO A 74 6.33 -9.16 8.44
C PRO A 74 7.67 -9.84 8.69
N ARG A 75 8.24 -10.56 7.70
CA ARG A 75 9.56 -11.19 7.83
C ARG A 75 10.68 -10.17 8.06
N ILE A 76 10.70 -9.07 7.31
CA ILE A 76 11.70 -7.99 7.49
C ILE A 76 11.58 -7.37 8.86
N HIS A 77 10.36 -7.24 9.39
CA HIS A 77 10.08 -6.68 10.71
C HIS A 77 10.17 -7.71 11.85
N GLY A 78 10.74 -8.91 11.58
CA GLY A 78 11.15 -9.86 12.61
C GLY A 78 10.20 -11.01 12.87
N THR A 79 9.06 -11.14 12.18
CA THR A 79 8.17 -12.30 12.30
C THR A 79 8.83 -13.53 11.68
N ARG A 80 9.23 -14.49 12.51
CA ARG A 80 9.93 -15.73 12.09
C ARG A 80 9.04 -16.97 12.16
N SER A 81 7.99 -16.93 12.96
CA SER A 81 7.06 -18.05 13.13
C SER A 81 6.27 -18.28 11.85
N LYS A 82 6.41 -19.49 11.27
CA LYS A 82 5.64 -19.86 10.08
C LYS A 82 4.13 -19.80 10.37
N LYS A 83 3.68 -20.30 11.51
CA LYS A 83 2.27 -20.27 11.93
C LYS A 83 1.72 -18.84 12.00
N GLU A 84 2.51 -17.90 12.48
CA GLU A 84 2.12 -16.50 12.54
C GLU A 84 2.08 -15.86 11.15
N LEU A 85 3.07 -16.13 10.30
CA LEU A 85 3.08 -15.69 8.90
C LEU A 85 1.87 -16.24 8.14
N ASP A 86 1.55 -17.53 8.30
CA ASP A 86 0.38 -18.16 7.67
C ASP A 86 -0.92 -17.44 8.09
N ARG A 87 -1.06 -17.11 9.38
CA ARG A 87 -2.20 -16.34 9.89
C ARG A 87 -2.27 -14.94 9.29
N ILE A 88 -1.14 -14.21 9.25
CA ILE A 88 -1.09 -12.86 8.68
C ILE A 88 -1.47 -12.91 7.20
N VAL A 89 -0.89 -13.83 6.43
CA VAL A 89 -1.16 -13.96 4.99
C VAL A 89 -2.64 -14.25 4.74
N GLU A 90 -3.22 -15.22 5.43
CA GLU A 90 -4.64 -15.52 5.29
C GLU A 90 -5.51 -14.33 5.67
N THR A 91 -5.26 -13.71 6.82
CA THR A 91 -6.02 -12.56 7.30
C THR A 91 -5.99 -11.42 6.28
N GLN A 92 -4.81 -11.04 5.78
CA GLN A 92 -4.71 -9.92 4.86
C GLN A 92 -5.28 -10.21 3.48
N LEU A 93 -5.14 -11.45 2.98
CA LEU A 93 -5.80 -11.84 1.73
C LEU A 93 -7.33 -11.88 1.85
N ARG A 94 -7.87 -12.20 3.02
CA ARG A 94 -9.32 -12.09 3.31
C ARG A 94 -9.77 -10.64 3.39
N ASN A 95 -9.03 -9.79 4.09
CA ASN A 95 -9.32 -8.35 4.21
C ASN A 95 -9.42 -7.64 2.86
N VAL A 96 -8.73 -8.14 1.84
CA VAL A 96 -8.79 -7.57 0.48
C VAL A 96 -9.65 -8.41 -0.49
N ALA A 97 -10.47 -9.33 0.04
CA ALA A 97 -11.34 -10.22 -0.74
C ALA A 97 -10.60 -10.96 -1.87
N LEU A 98 -9.37 -11.42 -1.60
CA LEU A 98 -8.55 -12.15 -2.57
C LEU A 98 -8.35 -13.63 -2.17
N TRP A 99 -8.56 -13.99 -0.89
CA TRP A 99 -8.27 -15.32 -0.35
C TRP A 99 -8.88 -16.44 -1.16
N ASP A 100 -10.20 -16.40 -1.42
CA ASP A 100 -10.90 -17.48 -2.10
C ASP A 100 -10.49 -17.68 -3.56
N GLU A 101 -9.89 -16.65 -4.16
CA GLU A 101 -9.38 -16.72 -5.53
C GLU A 101 -7.97 -17.33 -5.61
N VAL A 102 -7.20 -17.35 -4.49
CA VAL A 102 -5.77 -17.70 -4.53
C VAL A 102 -5.33 -18.74 -3.50
N LYS A 103 -6.17 -19.11 -2.54
CA LYS A 103 -5.81 -20.01 -1.43
C LYS A 103 -5.17 -21.33 -1.85
N ASP A 104 -5.59 -21.89 -2.99
CA ASP A 104 -5.09 -23.17 -3.50
C ASP A 104 -3.80 -23.02 -4.35
N ARG A 105 -3.32 -21.78 -4.53
CA ARG A 105 -2.15 -21.45 -5.37
C ARG A 105 -1.25 -20.38 -4.78
N LEU A 106 -1.17 -20.28 -3.46
CA LEU A 106 -0.36 -19.29 -2.75
C LEU A 106 1.13 -19.34 -3.11
N GLY A 107 1.65 -20.52 -3.49
CA GLY A 107 3.02 -20.71 -3.95
C GLY A 107 3.29 -20.27 -5.38
N HIS A 108 2.26 -19.96 -6.19
CA HIS A 108 2.43 -19.50 -7.56
C HIS A 108 2.93 -18.07 -7.63
N SER A 109 3.61 -17.74 -8.76
CA SER A 109 4.08 -16.37 -9.00
C SER A 109 2.95 -15.36 -9.01
N ALA A 110 3.15 -14.25 -8.33
CA ALA A 110 2.21 -13.13 -8.31
C ALA A 110 2.03 -12.46 -9.69
N SER A 111 2.99 -12.63 -10.62
CA SER A 111 2.90 -12.11 -11.99
C SER A 111 1.78 -12.76 -12.82
N GLY A 112 1.32 -13.95 -12.44
CA GLY A 112 0.21 -14.65 -13.10
C GLY A 112 -1.18 -14.18 -12.68
N LEU A 113 -1.28 -13.20 -11.79
CA LEU A 113 -2.55 -12.61 -11.35
C LEU A 113 -3.05 -11.56 -12.35
N SER A 114 -4.36 -11.36 -12.45
CA SER A 114 -4.94 -10.22 -13.18
C SER A 114 -4.53 -8.90 -12.52
N ILE A 115 -4.61 -7.78 -13.25
CA ILE A 115 -4.24 -6.45 -12.73
C ILE A 115 -5.03 -6.11 -11.45
N GLY A 116 -6.34 -6.39 -11.41
CA GLY A 116 -7.16 -6.17 -10.22
C GLY A 116 -6.77 -7.09 -9.05
N GLN A 117 -6.39 -8.35 -9.30
CA GLN A 117 -5.86 -9.24 -8.27
C GLN A 117 -4.49 -8.77 -7.77
N GLN A 118 -3.61 -8.31 -8.67
CA GLN A 118 -2.32 -7.73 -8.30
C GLN A 118 -2.47 -6.48 -7.44
N GLN A 119 -3.46 -5.62 -7.74
CA GLN A 119 -3.74 -4.43 -6.95
C GLN A 119 -4.18 -4.80 -5.53
N ARG A 120 -5.10 -5.78 -5.39
CA ARG A 120 -5.52 -6.30 -4.09
C ARG A 120 -4.36 -6.98 -3.34
N LEU A 121 -3.49 -7.71 -4.04
CA LEU A 121 -2.29 -8.30 -3.44
C LEU A 121 -1.33 -7.22 -2.91
N CYS A 122 -1.11 -6.14 -3.66
CA CYS A 122 -0.29 -5.02 -3.22
C CYS A 122 -0.89 -4.33 -1.98
N LEU A 123 -2.23 -4.22 -1.91
CA LEU A 123 -2.92 -3.72 -0.73
C LEU A 123 -2.73 -4.67 0.46
N ALA A 124 -2.95 -6.00 0.29
CA ALA A 124 -2.72 -6.99 1.34
C ALA A 124 -1.29 -6.95 1.88
N ARG A 125 -0.29 -6.81 0.99
CA ARG A 125 1.12 -6.64 1.36
C ARG A 125 1.34 -5.40 2.22
N GLY A 126 0.72 -4.27 1.85
CA GLY A 126 0.80 -3.03 2.62
C GLY A 126 0.16 -3.16 4.01
N LEU A 127 -1.00 -3.83 4.10
CA LEU A 127 -1.70 -4.06 5.36
C LEU A 127 -0.98 -5.04 6.30
N ALA A 128 -0.16 -5.93 5.75
CA ALA A 128 0.52 -6.98 6.52
C ALA A 128 1.55 -6.44 7.54
N VAL A 129 1.99 -5.19 7.40
CA VAL A 129 2.87 -4.51 8.36
C VAL A 129 2.12 -3.64 9.36
N GLU A 130 0.79 -3.70 9.37
CA GLU A 130 -0.10 -2.95 10.26
C GLU A 130 0.18 -1.44 10.19
N PRO A 131 0.01 -0.81 9.01
CA PRO A 131 0.23 0.63 8.86
C PRO A 131 -0.84 1.41 9.63
N GLU A 132 -0.58 2.68 9.89
CA GLU A 132 -1.57 3.63 10.45
C GLU A 132 -2.30 4.39 9.33
N ILE A 133 -1.61 4.57 8.19
CA ILE A 133 -2.07 5.39 7.06
C ILE A 133 -1.94 4.60 5.76
N ILE A 134 -2.94 4.70 4.90
CA ILE A 134 -2.92 4.16 3.53
C ILE A 134 -2.89 5.35 2.57
N LEU A 135 -1.85 5.42 1.76
CA LEU A 135 -1.68 6.41 0.72
C LEU A 135 -2.04 5.79 -0.64
N GLY A 136 -3.01 6.33 -1.35
CA GLY A 136 -3.43 5.84 -2.66
C GLY A 136 -3.17 6.88 -3.76
N ASP A 137 -2.33 6.52 -4.73
CA ASP A 137 -2.00 7.34 -5.89
C ASP A 137 -2.76 6.82 -7.12
N GLU A 138 -3.93 7.42 -7.42
CA GLU A 138 -4.78 7.03 -8.57
C GLU A 138 -4.99 5.50 -8.68
N SER A 139 -5.11 4.83 -7.55
CA SER A 139 -5.00 3.37 -7.39
C SER A 139 -6.04 2.53 -8.14
N THR A 140 -7.03 3.17 -8.76
CA THR A 140 -8.08 2.53 -9.56
C THR A 140 -8.05 2.90 -11.03
N SER A 141 -7.22 3.84 -11.46
CA SER A 141 -7.25 4.39 -12.83
C SER A 141 -6.83 3.39 -13.92
N ALA A 142 -6.08 2.36 -13.57
CA ALA A 142 -5.62 1.31 -14.50
C ALA A 142 -6.52 0.06 -14.49
N LEU A 143 -7.62 0.06 -13.74
CA LEU A 143 -8.49 -1.09 -13.53
C LEU A 143 -9.75 -1.02 -14.42
N ASP A 144 -10.29 -2.19 -14.73
CA ASP A 144 -11.63 -2.31 -15.29
C ASP A 144 -12.70 -1.86 -14.26
N PRO A 145 -13.92 -1.52 -14.69
CA PRO A 145 -14.97 -0.99 -13.80
C PRO A 145 -15.30 -1.90 -12.62
N LEU A 146 -15.29 -3.23 -12.81
CA LEU A 146 -15.63 -4.18 -11.75
C LEU A 146 -14.51 -4.25 -10.69
N SER A 147 -13.26 -4.30 -11.14
CA SER A 147 -12.10 -4.27 -10.25
C SER A 147 -11.99 -2.92 -9.52
N THR A 148 -12.34 -1.82 -10.18
CA THR A 148 -12.42 -0.49 -9.57
C THR A 148 -13.42 -0.48 -8.42
N ALA A 149 -14.67 -0.94 -8.66
CA ALA A 149 -15.71 -0.99 -7.63
C ALA A 149 -15.26 -1.80 -6.41
N LYS A 150 -14.64 -2.97 -6.63
CA LYS A 150 -14.11 -3.81 -5.54
C LYS A 150 -13.05 -3.08 -4.70
N ILE A 151 -12.12 -2.36 -5.33
CA ILE A 151 -11.08 -1.60 -4.58
C ILE A 151 -11.72 -0.43 -3.82
N GLU A 152 -12.68 0.28 -4.42
CA GLU A 152 -13.39 1.38 -3.76
C GLU A 152 -14.17 0.88 -2.52
N GLU A 153 -14.89 -0.25 -2.64
CA GLU A 153 -15.58 -0.90 -1.50
C GLU A 153 -14.61 -1.29 -0.39
N LEU A 154 -13.46 -1.89 -0.74
CA LEU A 154 -12.42 -2.24 0.23
C LEU A 154 -11.86 -1.00 0.95
N LEU A 155 -11.60 0.09 0.23
CA LEU A 155 -11.11 1.33 0.84
C LEU A 155 -12.16 1.96 1.76
N ILE A 156 -13.46 1.88 1.40
CA ILE A 156 -14.57 2.31 2.27
C ILE A 156 -14.63 1.49 3.55
N GLU A 157 -14.39 0.19 3.47
CA GLU A 157 -14.35 -0.67 4.67
C GLU A 157 -13.13 -0.36 5.54
N LEU A 158 -11.95 -0.26 4.91
CA LEU A 158 -10.69 0.00 5.59
C LEU A 158 -10.62 1.38 6.27
N LYS A 159 -11.39 2.38 5.81
CA LYS A 159 -11.41 3.71 6.45
C LYS A 159 -11.95 3.70 7.89
N LYS A 160 -12.55 2.59 8.35
CA LYS A 160 -12.98 2.43 9.73
C LYS A 160 -11.79 2.29 10.69
N ASP A 161 -10.71 1.67 10.21
CA ASP A 161 -9.54 1.30 11.01
C ASP A 161 -8.28 2.09 10.63
N TYR A 162 -8.23 2.65 9.42
CA TYR A 162 -7.06 3.32 8.85
C TYR A 162 -7.36 4.75 8.43
N THR A 163 -6.39 5.63 8.55
CA THR A 163 -6.41 6.93 7.87
C THR A 163 -6.08 6.73 6.39
N ILE A 164 -6.97 7.14 5.49
CA ILE A 164 -6.78 6.96 4.05
C ILE A 164 -6.62 8.30 3.36
N VAL A 165 -5.52 8.48 2.64
CA VAL A 165 -5.23 9.66 1.82
C VAL A 165 -5.21 9.23 0.35
N LEU A 166 -6.19 9.67 -0.42
CA LEU A 166 -6.32 9.32 -1.84
C LEU A 166 -6.05 10.52 -2.73
N VAL A 167 -5.23 10.30 -3.74
CA VAL A 167 -5.01 11.23 -4.83
C VAL A 167 -5.75 10.72 -6.06
N THR A 168 -6.60 11.56 -6.63
CA THR A 168 -7.39 11.23 -7.82
C THR A 168 -7.59 12.46 -8.71
N HIS A 169 -7.75 12.25 -10.00
CA HIS A 169 -8.21 13.24 -10.95
C HIS A 169 -9.71 13.08 -11.28
N ILE A 170 -10.36 12.02 -10.78
CA ILE A 170 -11.77 11.73 -10.99
C ILE A 170 -12.59 12.35 -9.85
N LEU A 171 -13.55 13.20 -10.19
CA LEU A 171 -14.59 13.68 -9.29
C LEU A 171 -15.78 12.71 -9.37
N ARG A 172 -16.03 12.01 -8.29
CA ARG A 172 -17.25 11.20 -8.12
C ARG A 172 -17.99 11.65 -6.88
#